data_8396972efba7279d9b954d4dccad2380
#
_entry.id   8396972efba7279d9b954d4dccad2380
#
_cell.length_a   1.000
_cell.length_b   1.000
_cell.length_c   1.000
_cell.angle_alpha   90.00
_cell.angle_beta   90.00
_cell.angle_gamma   90.00
#
_symmetry.space_group_name_H-M   'P 1'
#
loop_
_entity.id
_entity.type
_entity.pdbx_description
1 polymer ?
#
loop_
_entity_poly.entity_id
_entity_poly.type
_entity_poly.pdbx_seq_one_letter_code
_entity_poly.pdbx_strand_id
1 'polypeptide(L)'
;MTQLNTPVARVSDPGHRPTPPPSVPRRRRPIRGTRRAFWLFVGPFFTGLLIFSIIALFWGFYLSFTRAVATISPTEFVWFDNYVSLLTDPSFLSSLLSFTVFAILVVPTTLLVSLVLAMLVANLPVARAFFRSVFFLPTAFSYVIASLIWKLGIFSGSPSSVANTVLSSVGLPPIDAWLTQSPYYWVVIVTVRLWLQVGFYMLLFIAGLQRIPDTLYEAAAIDGLSRGPRRFFAITWPQLRPTTAAVLLLLLVAAFQAFDEFYNLVRTIPSARPPLLYIYNLSFQQLDYGKGSAGAFVVTAVVVLVALLQSRFFGFGAADEAKKPRRGARKERAS
;
A
#
# COMPACT_ATOMS: atom_id res chain seq x y z
N MET A 1 9.04 72.92 -74.89
CA MET A 1 7.87 72.15 -74.24
C MET A 1 8.49 70.88 -73.68
N THR A 2 8.91 70.90 -72.37
CA THR A 2 9.63 69.82 -71.70
C THR A 2 8.67 69.16 -70.73
N GLN A 3 8.36 67.94 -70.98
CA GLN A 3 7.55 67.14 -70.03
C GLN A 3 8.43 66.50 -68.99
N LEU A 4 8.22 66.87 -67.71
CA LEU A 4 8.82 66.26 -66.53
C LEU A 4 8.04 64.98 -66.19
N ASN A 5 8.75 63.84 -66.21
CA ASN A 5 8.24 62.52 -65.84
C ASN A 5 8.59 62.28 -64.38
N THR A 6 7.67 62.39 -63.46
CA THR A 6 7.85 62.12 -62.05
C THR A 6 7.63 60.61 -61.74
N PRO A 7 8.52 59.90 -61.09
CA PRO A 7 8.28 58.50 -60.75
C PRO A 7 7.35 58.38 -59.52
N VAL A 8 6.29 57.61 -59.69
CA VAL A 8 5.33 57.27 -58.65
C VAL A 8 6.04 56.34 -57.63
N ALA A 9 6.18 56.83 -56.40
CA ALA A 9 6.69 56.02 -55.27
C ALA A 9 5.72 54.87 -54.98
N ARG A 10 6.23 53.61 -55.01
CA ARG A 10 5.51 52.43 -54.54
C ARG A 10 5.36 52.53 -53.02
N VAL A 11 4.10 52.58 -52.56
CA VAL A 11 3.73 52.38 -51.15
C VAL A 11 4.07 50.94 -50.76
N SER A 12 5.05 50.78 -49.89
CA SER A 12 5.38 49.49 -49.30
C SER A 12 4.25 49.08 -48.33
N ASP A 13 3.60 47.96 -48.59
CA ASP A 13 2.64 47.32 -47.70
C ASP A 13 3.34 46.86 -46.39
N PRO A 14 2.94 47.36 -45.20
CA PRO A 14 3.59 47.01 -43.91
C PRO A 14 3.14 45.68 -43.30
N GLY A 15 2.36 44.82 -44.03
CA GLY A 15 1.68 43.66 -43.48
C GLY A 15 2.36 42.31 -43.65
N HIS A 16 3.41 42.13 -44.40
CA HIS A 16 4.00 40.81 -44.65
C HIS A 16 5.29 40.59 -43.78
N ARG A 17 5.06 40.15 -42.52
CA ARG A 17 6.15 39.53 -41.75
C ARG A 17 6.40 38.13 -42.30
N PRO A 18 7.63 37.80 -42.72
CA PRO A 18 7.94 36.45 -43.16
C PRO A 18 7.71 35.48 -42.00
N THR A 19 6.86 34.47 -42.20
CA THR A 19 6.70 33.37 -41.25
C THR A 19 8.02 32.70 -41.08
N PRO A 20 8.49 32.48 -39.80
CA PRO A 20 9.74 31.78 -39.59
C PRO A 20 9.61 30.34 -40.17
N PRO A 21 10.70 29.82 -40.78
CA PRO A 21 10.66 28.46 -41.34
C PRO A 21 10.34 27.44 -40.24
N PRO A 22 9.58 26.36 -40.58
CA PRO A 22 9.22 25.34 -39.62
C PRO A 22 10.51 24.77 -38.98
N SER A 23 10.56 24.85 -37.66
CA SER A 23 11.69 24.31 -36.88
C SER A 23 11.80 22.81 -37.14
N VAL A 24 12.79 22.40 -37.91
CA VAL A 24 13.13 20.99 -38.12
C VAL A 24 13.44 20.39 -36.74
N PRO A 25 12.74 19.32 -36.30
CA PRO A 25 13.01 18.71 -35.01
C PRO A 25 14.46 18.22 -35.02
N ARG A 26 15.31 18.87 -34.21
CA ARG A 26 16.69 18.45 -34.02
C ARG A 26 16.66 17.01 -33.49
N ARG A 27 17.01 16.04 -34.36
CA ARG A 27 17.27 14.65 -33.94
C ARG A 27 18.30 14.70 -32.80
N ARG A 28 17.85 14.47 -31.57
CA ARG A 28 18.73 14.33 -30.41
C ARG A 28 19.65 13.16 -30.70
N ARG A 29 20.93 13.43 -30.96
CA ARG A 29 21.96 12.40 -31.11
C ARG A 29 21.97 11.61 -29.80
N PRO A 30 21.93 10.26 -29.84
CA PRO A 30 22.06 9.47 -28.63
C PRO A 30 23.42 9.74 -28.02
N ILE A 31 23.44 10.26 -26.78
CA ILE A 31 24.68 10.58 -26.06
C ILE A 31 25.34 9.21 -25.75
N ARG A 32 26.40 8.85 -26.45
CA ARG A 32 27.12 7.58 -26.29
C ARG A 32 27.65 7.30 -24.87
N GLY A 33 27.71 8.29 -24.00
CA GLY A 33 28.07 8.18 -22.57
C GLY A 33 26.98 7.66 -21.65
N THR A 34 25.72 7.74 -22.05
CA THR A 34 24.55 7.48 -21.18
C THR A 34 24.51 6.04 -20.65
N ARG A 35 24.94 5.06 -21.44
CA ARG A 35 24.90 3.65 -21.05
C ARG A 35 25.94 3.30 -19.96
N ARG A 36 27.14 3.85 -20.03
CA ARG A 36 28.17 3.66 -18.99
C ARG A 36 27.79 4.39 -17.71
N ALA A 37 27.34 5.63 -17.82
CA ALA A 37 26.84 6.40 -16.68
C ALA A 37 25.65 5.70 -16.02
N PHE A 38 24.68 5.19 -16.80
CA PHE A 38 23.57 4.39 -16.29
C PHE A 38 24.04 3.22 -15.41
N TRP A 39 24.92 2.36 -15.92
CA TRP A 39 25.42 1.20 -15.18
C TRP A 39 26.29 1.60 -13.96
N LEU A 40 27.00 2.72 -14.03
CA LEU A 40 27.76 3.22 -12.88
C LEU A 40 26.86 3.61 -11.71
N PHE A 41 25.70 4.25 -11.98
CA PHE A 41 24.78 4.69 -10.94
C PHE A 41 23.80 3.56 -10.50
N VAL A 42 23.36 2.74 -11.42
CA VAL A 42 22.34 1.71 -11.15
C VAL A 42 22.98 0.37 -10.81
N GLY A 43 24.18 0.10 -11.29
CA GLY A 43 24.93 -1.16 -11.07
C GLY A 43 25.09 -1.54 -9.60
N PRO A 44 25.55 -0.68 -8.70
CA PRO A 44 25.67 -1.00 -7.28
C PRO A 44 24.36 -1.45 -6.63
N PHE A 45 23.23 -0.78 -6.99
CA PHE A 45 21.91 -1.18 -6.53
C PHE A 45 21.52 -2.58 -7.03
N PHE A 46 21.67 -2.85 -8.33
CA PHE A 46 21.37 -4.18 -8.88
C PHE A 46 22.28 -5.28 -8.34
N THR A 47 23.56 -4.97 -8.11
CA THR A 47 24.49 -5.93 -7.49
C THR A 47 24.06 -6.26 -6.05
N GLY A 48 23.71 -5.25 -5.26
CA GLY A 48 23.17 -5.45 -3.92
C GLY A 48 21.87 -6.27 -3.93
N LEU A 49 20.93 -5.92 -4.81
CA LEU A 49 19.68 -6.66 -4.99
C LEU A 49 19.92 -8.13 -5.39
N LEU A 50 20.85 -8.38 -6.30
CA LEU A 50 21.20 -9.73 -6.73
C LEU A 50 21.76 -10.55 -5.57
N ILE A 51 22.73 -10.03 -4.85
CA ILE A 51 23.44 -10.77 -3.79
C ILE A 51 22.53 -10.96 -2.56
N PHE A 52 21.93 -9.89 -2.05
CA PHE A 52 21.21 -9.93 -0.78
C PHE A 52 19.74 -10.34 -0.88
N SER A 53 19.13 -10.24 -2.07
CA SER A 53 17.72 -10.61 -2.22
C SER A 53 17.53 -11.82 -3.12
N ILE A 54 18.06 -11.80 -4.36
CA ILE A 54 17.77 -12.84 -5.34
C ILE A 54 18.49 -14.15 -4.98
N ILE A 55 19.78 -14.10 -4.66
CA ILE A 55 20.54 -15.30 -4.25
C ILE A 55 19.96 -15.86 -2.94
N ALA A 56 19.66 -15.02 -1.95
CA ALA A 56 19.07 -15.45 -0.71
C ALA A 56 17.68 -16.09 -0.89
N LEU A 57 16.85 -15.54 -1.80
CA LEU A 57 15.55 -16.12 -2.15
C LEU A 57 15.68 -17.53 -2.73
N PHE A 58 16.57 -17.71 -3.72
CA PHE A 58 16.80 -19.03 -4.31
C PHE A 58 17.42 -20.01 -3.33
N TRP A 59 18.32 -19.54 -2.46
CA TRP A 59 18.87 -20.37 -1.38
C TRP A 59 17.79 -20.81 -0.40
N GLY A 60 16.95 -19.90 0.07
CA GLY A 60 15.80 -20.22 0.92
C GLY A 60 14.82 -21.18 0.24
N PHE A 61 14.59 -21.01 -1.09
CA PHE A 61 13.78 -21.96 -1.86
C PHE A 61 14.39 -23.36 -1.86
N TYR A 62 15.69 -23.47 -2.08
CA TYR A 62 16.40 -24.76 -2.00
C TYR A 62 16.32 -25.37 -0.59
N LEU A 63 16.56 -24.57 0.46
CA LEU A 63 16.45 -25.01 1.85
C LEU A 63 15.06 -25.56 2.20
N SER A 64 13.99 -25.02 1.62
CA SER A 64 12.62 -25.46 1.90
C SER A 64 12.36 -26.93 1.54
N PHE A 65 13.16 -27.52 0.67
CA PHE A 65 13.12 -28.94 0.29
C PHE A 65 14.15 -29.81 0.99
N THR A 66 14.89 -29.25 1.97
CA THR A 66 15.98 -29.93 2.63
C THR A 66 15.78 -29.95 4.14
N ARG A 67 16.40 -30.91 4.82
CA ARG A 67 16.55 -30.90 6.26
C ARG A 67 17.75 -30.03 6.61
N ALA A 68 17.47 -28.87 7.25
CA ALA A 68 18.46 -27.89 7.66
C ALA A 68 18.15 -27.42 9.08
N VAL A 69 18.53 -28.24 10.09
CA VAL A 69 18.32 -27.98 11.52
C VAL A 69 19.66 -27.63 12.16
N ALA A 70 19.70 -26.52 12.90
CA ALA A 70 20.90 -25.94 13.52
C ALA A 70 22.06 -25.62 12.56
N THR A 71 21.81 -25.69 11.24
CA THR A 71 22.79 -25.37 10.19
C THR A 71 22.08 -24.84 8.95
N ILE A 72 22.72 -23.89 8.27
CA ILE A 72 22.28 -23.42 6.95
C ILE A 72 22.78 -24.30 5.81
N SER A 73 23.65 -25.28 6.08
CA SER A 73 24.10 -26.26 5.11
C SER A 73 23.13 -27.43 5.15
N PRO A 74 22.45 -27.76 4.05
CA PRO A 74 21.48 -28.84 4.03
C PRO A 74 22.16 -30.18 4.24
N THR A 75 21.58 -31.03 5.10
CA THR A 75 22.11 -32.37 5.42
C THR A 75 21.46 -33.46 4.56
N GLU A 76 20.20 -33.27 4.20
CA GLU A 76 19.42 -34.28 3.48
C GLU A 76 18.34 -33.57 2.62
N PHE A 77 18.05 -34.11 1.44
CA PHE A 77 16.97 -33.62 0.60
C PHE A 77 15.68 -34.37 0.94
N VAL A 78 14.69 -33.66 1.50
CA VAL A 78 13.44 -34.26 2.04
C VAL A 78 12.21 -33.97 1.19
N TRP A 79 12.40 -33.42 -0.01
CA TRP A 79 11.31 -33.09 -0.94
C TRP A 79 10.23 -32.20 -0.27
N PHE A 80 9.00 -32.66 -0.23
CA PHE A 80 7.84 -31.93 0.30
C PHE A 80 7.56 -32.18 1.78
N ASP A 81 8.36 -32.96 2.49
CA ASP A 81 8.10 -33.31 3.90
C ASP A 81 7.97 -32.08 4.81
N ASN A 82 8.80 -31.05 4.58
CA ASN A 82 8.70 -29.80 5.31
C ASN A 82 7.32 -29.12 5.11
N TYR A 83 6.81 -29.11 3.89
CA TYR A 83 5.52 -28.55 3.55
C TYR A 83 4.37 -29.35 4.15
N VAL A 84 4.42 -30.69 4.05
CA VAL A 84 3.40 -31.58 4.62
C VAL A 84 3.39 -31.44 6.14
N SER A 85 4.55 -31.53 6.79
CA SER A 85 4.67 -31.39 8.24
C SER A 85 4.15 -30.04 8.74
N LEU A 86 4.41 -28.95 8.00
CA LEU A 86 3.94 -27.61 8.34
C LEU A 86 2.42 -27.47 8.18
N LEU A 87 1.86 -27.95 7.04
CA LEU A 87 0.43 -27.85 6.76
C LEU A 87 -0.41 -28.77 7.62
N THR A 88 0.18 -29.75 8.28
CA THR A 88 -0.48 -30.63 9.26
C THR A 88 -0.22 -30.20 10.69
N ASP A 89 0.66 -29.22 10.95
CA ASP A 89 0.93 -28.71 12.30
C ASP A 89 -0.23 -27.84 12.80
N PRO A 90 -0.92 -28.24 13.89
CA PRO A 90 -1.99 -27.44 14.48
C PRO A 90 -1.56 -26.01 14.87
N SER A 91 -0.30 -25.83 15.27
CA SER A 91 0.24 -24.50 15.64
C SER A 91 0.38 -23.58 14.44
N PHE A 92 0.78 -24.11 13.28
CA PHE A 92 0.82 -23.36 12.04
C PHE A 92 -0.58 -22.99 11.55
N LEU A 93 -1.52 -23.94 11.58
CA LEU A 93 -2.92 -23.70 11.21
C LEU A 93 -3.56 -22.65 12.13
N SER A 94 -3.29 -22.74 13.44
CA SER A 94 -3.72 -21.71 14.40
C SER A 94 -3.14 -20.33 14.06
N SER A 95 -1.88 -20.27 13.59
CA SER A 95 -1.27 -18.99 13.18
C SER A 95 -1.94 -18.39 11.94
N LEU A 96 -2.37 -19.20 10.99
CA LEU A 96 -3.16 -18.75 9.82
C LEU A 96 -4.53 -18.22 10.26
N LEU A 97 -5.18 -18.89 11.23
CA LEU A 97 -6.45 -18.40 11.80
C LEU A 97 -6.25 -17.05 12.52
N SER A 98 -5.21 -16.96 13.36
CA SER A 98 -4.84 -15.71 14.04
C SER A 98 -4.65 -14.56 13.05
N PHE A 99 -3.94 -14.82 11.95
CA PHE A 99 -3.78 -13.84 10.88
C PHE A 99 -5.12 -13.47 10.22
N THR A 100 -5.98 -14.43 9.96
CA THR A 100 -7.30 -14.19 9.35
C THR A 100 -8.15 -13.28 10.22
N VAL A 101 -8.18 -13.54 11.54
CA VAL A 101 -8.88 -12.68 12.52
C VAL A 101 -8.29 -11.27 12.49
N PHE A 102 -6.96 -11.16 12.53
CA PHE A 102 -6.27 -9.87 12.45
C PHE A 102 -6.62 -9.10 11.18
N ALA A 103 -6.55 -9.76 10.02
CA ALA A 103 -6.84 -9.11 8.74
C ALA A 103 -8.30 -8.63 8.65
N ILE A 104 -9.26 -9.42 9.13
CA ILE A 104 -10.68 -9.06 9.18
C ILE A 104 -10.91 -7.86 10.11
N LEU A 105 -10.18 -7.74 11.20
CA LEU A 105 -10.32 -6.62 12.13
C LEU A 105 -9.61 -5.36 11.62
N VAL A 106 -8.37 -5.49 11.14
CA VAL A 106 -7.53 -4.32 10.80
C VAL A 106 -7.84 -3.76 9.42
N VAL A 107 -8.00 -4.60 8.41
CA VAL A 107 -8.11 -4.12 7.02
C VAL A 107 -9.38 -3.28 6.80
N PRO A 108 -10.60 -3.77 7.13
CA PRO A 108 -11.81 -2.96 6.95
C PRO A 108 -11.82 -1.72 7.85
N THR A 109 -11.37 -1.86 9.11
CA THR A 109 -11.36 -0.74 10.07
C THR A 109 -10.43 0.36 9.60
N THR A 110 -9.20 0.04 9.18
CA THR A 110 -8.24 1.03 8.66
C THR A 110 -8.75 1.67 7.37
N LEU A 111 -9.32 0.88 6.47
CA LEU A 111 -9.90 1.38 5.22
C LEU A 111 -11.04 2.38 5.48
N LEU A 112 -11.98 2.01 6.35
CA LEU A 112 -13.13 2.86 6.68
C LEU A 112 -12.71 4.14 7.40
N VAL A 113 -11.87 4.03 8.44
CA VAL A 113 -11.41 5.20 9.20
C VAL A 113 -10.60 6.14 8.31
N SER A 114 -9.70 5.59 7.48
CA SER A 114 -8.91 6.41 6.54
C SER A 114 -9.78 7.12 5.50
N LEU A 115 -10.80 6.45 4.97
CA LEU A 115 -11.74 7.05 4.02
C LEU A 115 -12.57 8.17 4.67
N VAL A 116 -13.10 7.92 5.87
CA VAL A 116 -13.86 8.93 6.63
C VAL A 116 -12.99 10.14 6.94
N LEU A 117 -11.77 9.94 7.45
CA LEU A 117 -10.85 11.04 7.73
C LEU A 117 -10.45 11.78 6.44
N ALA A 118 -10.25 11.07 5.33
CA ALA A 118 -9.96 11.70 4.05
C ALA A 118 -11.09 12.63 3.60
N MET A 119 -12.34 12.19 3.73
CA MET A 119 -13.51 13.01 3.38
C MET A 119 -13.64 14.20 4.31
N LEU A 120 -13.43 14.04 5.61
CA LEU A 120 -13.48 15.13 6.58
C LEU A 120 -12.39 16.18 6.30
N VAL A 121 -11.13 15.74 6.15
CA VAL A 121 -9.99 16.63 5.92
C VAL A 121 -10.05 17.28 4.53
N ALA A 122 -10.53 16.58 3.49
CA ALA A 122 -10.70 17.15 2.15
C ALA A 122 -11.71 18.31 2.12
N ASN A 123 -12.72 18.28 2.97
CA ASN A 123 -13.77 19.30 3.04
C ASN A 123 -13.46 20.47 3.99
N LEU A 124 -12.32 20.45 4.71
CA LEU A 124 -11.97 21.56 5.60
C LEU A 124 -11.61 22.81 4.78
N PRO A 125 -12.17 23.99 5.10
CA PRO A 125 -11.84 25.24 4.43
C PRO A 125 -10.45 25.77 4.84
N VAL A 126 -10.11 25.58 6.11
CA VAL A 126 -8.86 26.08 6.73
C VAL A 126 -8.14 24.93 7.45
N ALA A 127 -6.82 25.06 7.67
CA ALA A 127 -5.99 24.09 8.40
C ALA A 127 -5.89 22.68 7.77
N ARG A 128 -6.28 22.51 6.50
CA ARG A 128 -6.19 21.21 5.80
C ARG A 128 -4.79 20.61 5.83
N ALA A 129 -3.75 21.44 5.64
CA ALA A 129 -2.35 21.00 5.69
C ALA A 129 -1.97 20.52 7.10
N PHE A 130 -2.38 21.25 8.13
CA PHE A 130 -2.13 20.88 9.53
C PHE A 130 -2.71 19.51 9.88
N PHE A 131 -3.99 19.26 9.58
CA PHE A 131 -4.62 17.97 9.87
C PHE A 131 -3.98 16.83 9.08
N ARG A 132 -3.60 17.05 7.80
CA ARG A 132 -2.83 16.05 7.03
C ARG A 132 -1.53 15.69 7.73
N SER A 133 -0.77 16.66 8.21
CA SER A 133 0.49 16.45 8.91
C SER A 133 0.29 15.72 10.23
N VAL A 134 -0.69 16.14 11.04
CA VAL A 134 -0.99 15.54 12.36
C VAL A 134 -1.38 14.07 12.22
N PHE A 135 -2.28 13.72 11.30
CA PHE A 135 -2.68 12.32 11.08
C PHE A 135 -1.59 11.49 10.41
N PHE A 136 -0.71 12.08 9.63
CA PHE A 136 0.39 11.37 9.00
C PHE A 136 1.58 11.16 9.95
N LEU A 137 1.78 12.03 10.92
CA LEU A 137 2.92 12.00 11.85
C LEU A 137 3.14 10.63 12.51
N PRO A 138 2.12 9.89 12.97
CA PRO A 138 2.30 8.57 13.55
C PRO A 138 3.02 7.57 12.64
N THR A 139 2.90 7.70 11.33
CA THR A 139 3.56 6.81 10.35
C THR A 139 5.10 6.87 10.42
N ALA A 140 5.65 7.95 10.99
CA ALA A 140 7.09 8.10 11.19
C ALA A 140 7.61 7.35 12.44
N PHE A 141 6.74 6.88 13.32
CA PHE A 141 7.16 6.10 14.48
C PHE A 141 7.43 4.64 14.12
N SER A 142 8.42 4.05 14.79
CA SER A 142 8.66 2.61 14.72
C SER A 142 7.51 1.83 15.36
N TYR A 143 7.11 0.71 14.77
CA TYR A 143 6.14 -0.22 15.36
C TYR A 143 6.55 -0.70 16.74
N VAL A 144 7.86 -0.90 16.98
CA VAL A 144 8.39 -1.30 18.29
C VAL A 144 8.10 -0.23 19.34
N ILE A 145 8.44 1.03 19.07
CA ILE A 145 8.22 2.15 19.99
C ILE A 145 6.72 2.34 20.26
N ALA A 146 5.89 2.32 19.20
CA ALA A 146 4.45 2.41 19.35
C ALA A 146 3.89 1.28 20.22
N SER A 147 4.34 0.04 20.00
CA SER A 147 3.91 -1.11 20.78
C SER A 147 4.29 -0.96 22.27
N LEU A 148 5.48 -0.43 22.57
CA LEU A 148 5.90 -0.19 23.95
C LEU A 148 5.05 0.91 24.61
N ILE A 149 4.73 2.00 23.90
CA ILE A 149 3.82 3.04 24.42
C ILE A 149 2.45 2.44 24.72
N TRP A 150 1.91 1.61 23.83
CA TRP A 150 0.64 0.92 24.03
C TRP A 150 0.68 0.00 25.23
N LYS A 151 1.72 -0.84 25.32
CA LYS A 151 1.89 -1.83 26.39
C LYS A 151 2.08 -1.19 27.77
N LEU A 152 2.95 -0.19 27.89
CA LEU A 152 3.37 0.36 29.18
C LEU A 152 2.53 1.56 29.61
N GLY A 153 1.99 2.34 28.66
CA GLY A 153 1.23 3.55 28.96
C GLY A 153 -0.28 3.37 28.84
N ILE A 154 -0.76 2.91 27.70
CA ILE A 154 -2.19 2.92 27.40
C ILE A 154 -2.89 1.69 27.98
N PHE A 155 -2.35 0.48 27.78
CA PHE A 155 -2.97 -0.80 28.12
C PHE A 155 -2.11 -1.62 29.09
N SER A 156 -1.51 -0.97 30.10
CA SER A 156 -0.62 -1.64 31.05
C SER A 156 -1.34 -2.59 32.02
N GLY A 157 -2.67 -2.59 32.06
CA GLY A 157 -3.46 -3.36 33.03
C GLY A 157 -3.59 -2.68 34.40
N SER A 158 -2.81 -1.65 34.71
CA SER A 158 -2.98 -0.87 35.93
C SER A 158 -4.32 -0.13 35.94
N PRO A 159 -5.01 0.02 37.11
CA PRO A 159 -6.19 0.85 37.21
C PRO A 159 -5.98 2.29 36.75
N SER A 160 -4.76 2.82 36.87
CA SER A 160 -4.38 4.16 36.42
C SER A 160 -3.96 4.25 34.96
N SER A 161 -3.96 3.14 34.21
CA SER A 161 -3.67 3.17 32.77
C SER A 161 -4.71 3.99 32.00
N VAL A 162 -4.31 4.57 30.87
CA VAL A 162 -5.20 5.43 30.07
C VAL A 162 -6.49 4.68 29.70
N ALA A 163 -6.38 3.44 29.24
CA ALA A 163 -7.54 2.63 28.85
C ALA A 163 -8.48 2.36 30.05
N ASN A 164 -7.95 2.01 31.21
CA ASN A 164 -8.75 1.75 32.40
C ASN A 164 -9.34 3.03 33.00
N THR A 165 -8.64 4.15 32.92
CA THR A 165 -9.19 5.46 33.33
C THR A 165 -10.41 5.84 32.44
N VAL A 166 -10.32 5.59 31.12
CA VAL A 166 -11.45 5.81 30.22
C VAL A 166 -12.61 4.85 30.53
N LEU A 167 -12.34 3.57 30.79
CA LEU A 167 -13.38 2.60 31.18
C LEU A 167 -14.08 3.02 32.47
N SER A 168 -13.32 3.39 33.49
CA SER A 168 -13.86 3.85 34.77
C SER A 168 -14.71 5.13 34.66
N SER A 169 -14.36 6.02 33.73
CA SER A 169 -15.14 7.26 33.50
C SER A 169 -16.53 6.99 32.90
N VAL A 170 -16.74 5.85 32.26
CA VAL A 170 -18.04 5.40 31.74
C VAL A 170 -18.69 4.33 32.61
N GLY A 171 -18.16 4.09 33.81
CA GLY A 171 -18.74 3.17 34.80
C GLY A 171 -18.43 1.70 34.58
N LEU A 172 -17.42 1.37 33.71
CA LEU A 172 -16.99 0.00 33.46
C LEU A 172 -15.81 -0.37 34.38
N PRO A 173 -15.70 -1.66 34.80
CA PRO A 173 -14.58 -2.12 35.61
C PRO A 173 -13.26 -2.06 34.85
N PRO A 174 -12.13 -1.85 35.53
CA PRO A 174 -10.82 -1.92 34.92
C PRO A 174 -10.49 -3.34 34.42
N ILE A 175 -9.72 -3.43 33.35
CA ILE A 175 -9.27 -4.68 32.75
C ILE A 175 -7.78 -4.83 33.04
N ASP A 176 -7.39 -5.87 33.79
CA ASP A 176 -5.99 -6.14 34.13
C ASP A 176 -5.26 -6.89 33.01
N ALA A 177 -6.01 -7.69 32.26
CA ALA A 177 -5.48 -8.65 31.30
C ALA A 177 -5.55 -8.19 29.84
N TRP A 178 -5.34 -6.89 29.56
CA TRP A 178 -5.40 -6.31 28.22
C TRP A 178 -4.57 -7.06 27.17
N LEU A 179 -3.40 -7.55 27.57
CA LEU A 179 -2.45 -8.19 26.64
C LEU A 179 -2.45 -9.70 26.71
N THR A 180 -3.18 -10.32 27.66
CA THR A 180 -3.10 -11.75 27.93
C THR A 180 -4.38 -12.51 27.63
N GLN A 181 -5.52 -11.83 27.56
CA GLN A 181 -6.83 -12.46 27.34
C GLN A 181 -7.48 -12.02 26.03
N SER A 182 -8.12 -12.98 25.35
CA SER A 182 -9.07 -12.72 24.26
C SER A 182 -10.40 -12.21 24.85
N PRO A 183 -11.06 -11.19 24.22
CA PRO A 183 -10.70 -10.52 22.96
C PRO A 183 -9.81 -9.27 23.17
N TYR A 184 -9.40 -8.94 24.41
CA TYR A 184 -8.79 -7.63 24.73
C TYR A 184 -7.49 -7.36 23.96
N TYR A 185 -6.61 -8.36 23.79
CA TYR A 185 -5.37 -8.15 23.04
C TYR A 185 -5.61 -7.78 21.57
N TRP A 186 -6.74 -8.17 20.97
CA TRP A 186 -7.09 -7.74 19.63
C TRP A 186 -7.37 -6.24 19.57
N VAL A 187 -8.03 -5.68 20.60
CA VAL A 187 -8.26 -4.24 20.71
C VAL A 187 -6.92 -3.50 20.73
N VAL A 188 -5.95 -3.99 21.52
CA VAL A 188 -4.63 -3.38 21.63
C VAL A 188 -3.90 -3.41 20.29
N ILE A 189 -3.85 -4.59 19.63
CA ILE A 189 -3.16 -4.76 18.35
C ILE A 189 -3.82 -3.92 17.25
N VAL A 190 -5.14 -3.91 17.18
CA VAL A 190 -5.88 -3.13 16.16
C VAL A 190 -5.68 -1.65 16.35
N THR A 191 -5.73 -1.15 17.59
CA THR A 191 -5.60 0.29 17.86
C THR A 191 -4.19 0.81 17.60
N VAL A 192 -3.13 0.08 17.95
CA VAL A 192 -1.75 0.49 17.63
C VAL A 192 -1.53 0.51 16.12
N ARG A 193 -2.03 -0.51 15.42
CA ARG A 193 -1.91 -0.62 13.97
C ARG A 193 -2.66 0.50 13.26
N LEU A 194 -3.88 0.77 13.69
CA LEU A 194 -4.72 1.84 13.17
C LEU A 194 -4.03 3.20 13.33
N TRP A 195 -3.53 3.51 14.54
CA TRP A 195 -2.85 4.76 14.83
C TRP A 195 -1.64 5.00 13.93
N LEU A 196 -0.83 3.97 13.69
CA LEU A 196 0.36 4.06 12.84
C LEU A 196 0.03 4.22 11.35
N GLN A 197 -1.07 3.63 10.86
CA GLN A 197 -1.29 3.49 9.42
C GLN A 197 -2.37 4.40 8.83
N VAL A 198 -3.34 4.79 9.63
CA VAL A 198 -4.53 5.49 9.15
C VAL A 198 -4.21 6.76 8.37
N GLY A 199 -3.20 7.51 8.81
CA GLY A 199 -2.79 8.75 8.16
C GLY A 199 -2.23 8.55 6.75
N PHE A 200 -1.45 7.49 6.55
CA PHE A 200 -0.92 7.15 5.23
C PHE A 200 -2.04 6.83 4.23
N TYR A 201 -2.96 5.95 4.62
CA TYR A 201 -4.09 5.58 3.75
C TYR A 201 -5.10 6.72 3.56
N MET A 202 -5.27 7.58 4.57
CA MET A 202 -6.03 8.83 4.45
C MET A 202 -5.47 9.71 3.32
N LEU A 203 -4.14 9.88 3.21
CA LEU A 203 -3.52 10.67 2.16
C LEU A 203 -3.75 10.06 0.77
N LEU A 204 -3.72 8.72 0.64
CA LEU A 204 -4.05 8.05 -0.62
C LEU A 204 -5.50 8.30 -1.03
N PHE A 205 -6.44 8.24 -0.08
CA PHE A 205 -7.84 8.58 -0.36
C PHE A 205 -8.03 10.05 -0.71
N ILE A 206 -7.32 10.98 -0.04
CA ILE A 206 -7.35 12.41 -0.41
C ILE A 206 -6.87 12.60 -1.85
N ALA A 207 -5.79 11.94 -2.25
CA ALA A 207 -5.30 11.98 -3.63
C ALA A 207 -6.32 11.39 -4.63
N GLY A 208 -7.03 10.35 -4.24
CA GLY A 208 -8.14 9.78 -5.03
C GLY A 208 -9.31 10.74 -5.16
N LEU A 209 -9.74 11.38 -4.07
CA LEU A 209 -10.81 12.38 -4.06
C LEU A 209 -10.50 13.59 -4.96
N GLN A 210 -9.24 14.04 -4.97
CA GLN A 210 -8.80 15.18 -5.78
C GLN A 210 -8.78 14.90 -7.31
N ARG A 211 -8.87 13.62 -7.73
CA ARG A 211 -8.96 13.24 -9.14
C ARG A 211 -10.38 13.30 -9.69
N ILE A 212 -11.39 13.42 -8.83
CA ILE A 212 -12.79 13.48 -9.25
C ILE A 212 -13.06 14.90 -9.77
N PRO A 213 -13.47 15.07 -11.05
CA PRO A 213 -13.76 16.38 -11.60
C PRO A 213 -14.92 17.06 -10.88
N ASP A 214 -14.79 18.34 -10.57
CA ASP A 214 -15.86 19.13 -9.91
C ASP A 214 -17.13 19.19 -10.75
N THR A 215 -17.02 19.13 -12.07
CA THR A 215 -18.16 19.08 -13.00
C THR A 215 -19.14 17.95 -12.74
N LEU A 216 -18.65 16.79 -12.21
CA LEU A 216 -19.53 15.69 -11.80
C LEU A 216 -20.38 16.05 -10.58
N TYR A 217 -19.81 16.80 -9.65
CA TYR A 217 -20.54 17.27 -8.48
C TYR A 217 -21.52 18.40 -8.81
N GLU A 218 -21.18 19.26 -9.77
CA GLU A 218 -22.07 20.32 -10.29
C GLU A 218 -23.26 19.73 -11.02
N ALA A 219 -23.05 18.78 -11.93
CA ALA A 219 -24.12 18.06 -12.61
C ALA A 219 -25.05 17.35 -11.63
N ALA A 220 -24.49 16.68 -10.65
CA ALA A 220 -25.27 16.02 -9.58
C ALA A 220 -26.10 16.99 -8.76
N ALA A 221 -25.62 18.20 -8.54
CA ALA A 221 -26.37 19.22 -7.82
C ALA A 221 -27.60 19.69 -8.62
N ILE A 222 -27.48 19.78 -9.95
CA ILE A 222 -28.59 20.08 -10.87
C ILE A 222 -29.63 18.95 -10.80
N ASP A 223 -29.17 17.67 -10.75
CA ASP A 223 -30.04 16.48 -10.62
C ASP A 223 -30.64 16.30 -9.20
N GLY A 224 -30.48 17.28 -8.29
CA GLY A 224 -31.00 17.23 -6.91
C GLY A 224 -30.14 16.43 -5.93
N LEU A 225 -28.93 15.95 -6.34
CA LEU A 225 -27.99 15.23 -5.50
C LEU A 225 -26.92 16.18 -4.91
N SER A 226 -27.32 17.26 -4.30
CA SER A 226 -26.40 18.33 -3.88
C SER A 226 -25.42 17.90 -2.76
N ARG A 227 -25.86 17.16 -1.73
CA ARG A 227 -25.04 16.72 -0.58
C ARG A 227 -25.58 15.43 0.03
N GLY A 228 -24.74 14.77 0.88
CA GLY A 228 -25.15 13.65 1.71
C GLY A 228 -24.80 12.25 1.16
N PRO A 229 -25.29 11.17 1.81
CA PRO A 229 -24.96 9.80 1.47
C PRO A 229 -25.31 9.41 0.03
N ARG A 230 -26.44 9.94 -0.50
CA ARG A 230 -26.84 9.65 -1.89
C ARG A 230 -25.78 10.10 -2.90
N ARG A 231 -25.23 11.32 -2.76
CA ARG A 231 -24.14 11.81 -3.60
C ARG A 231 -22.87 10.97 -3.44
N PHE A 232 -22.55 10.57 -2.22
CA PHE A 232 -21.40 9.71 -1.94
C PHE A 232 -21.50 8.39 -2.71
N PHE A 233 -22.60 7.66 -2.58
CA PHE A 233 -22.76 6.36 -3.24
C PHE A 233 -22.97 6.44 -4.75
N ALA A 234 -23.58 7.53 -5.25
CA ALA A 234 -23.83 7.70 -6.68
C ALA A 234 -22.60 8.19 -7.46
N ILE A 235 -21.74 9.03 -6.86
CA ILE A 235 -20.63 9.69 -7.55
C ILE A 235 -19.29 9.36 -6.90
N THR A 236 -19.10 9.72 -5.62
CA THR A 236 -17.78 9.67 -4.99
C THR A 236 -17.28 8.24 -4.90
N TRP A 237 -18.09 7.31 -4.40
CA TRP A 237 -17.71 5.90 -4.21
C TRP A 237 -17.35 5.19 -5.54
N PRO A 238 -18.12 5.28 -6.62
CA PRO A 238 -17.76 4.69 -7.91
C PRO A 238 -16.43 5.22 -8.45
N GLN A 239 -16.17 6.52 -8.33
CA GLN A 239 -14.91 7.14 -8.75
C GLN A 239 -13.72 6.76 -7.88
N LEU A 240 -13.96 6.46 -6.60
CA LEU A 240 -12.93 6.00 -5.66
C LEU A 240 -12.62 4.50 -5.76
N ARG A 241 -13.38 3.69 -6.49
CA ARG A 241 -13.14 2.25 -6.62
C ARG A 241 -11.69 1.89 -6.96
N PRO A 242 -11.02 2.52 -7.95
CA PRO A 242 -9.62 2.20 -8.25
C PRO A 242 -8.68 2.52 -7.09
N THR A 243 -8.89 3.66 -6.42
CA THR A 243 -8.10 4.05 -5.23
C THR A 243 -8.36 3.09 -4.08
N THR A 244 -9.61 2.72 -3.84
CA THR A 244 -10.00 1.76 -2.78
C THR A 244 -9.36 0.40 -3.03
N ALA A 245 -9.35 -0.07 -4.28
CA ALA A 245 -8.70 -1.32 -4.66
C ALA A 245 -7.18 -1.28 -4.40
N ALA A 246 -6.51 -0.18 -4.74
CA ALA A 246 -5.09 0.01 -4.48
C ALA A 246 -4.80 0.07 -2.96
N VAL A 247 -5.59 0.82 -2.19
CA VAL A 247 -5.48 0.89 -0.73
C VAL A 247 -5.71 -0.48 -0.09
N LEU A 248 -6.73 -1.22 -0.53
CA LEU A 248 -7.02 -2.55 -0.02
C LEU A 248 -5.88 -3.53 -0.30
N LEU A 249 -5.26 -3.48 -1.49
CA LEU A 249 -4.09 -4.30 -1.81
C LEU A 249 -2.92 -3.99 -0.87
N LEU A 250 -2.61 -2.71 -0.68
CA LEU A 250 -1.54 -2.29 0.21
C LEU A 250 -1.82 -2.68 1.67
N LEU A 251 -3.06 -2.55 2.14
CA LEU A 251 -3.48 -2.97 3.47
C LEU A 251 -3.32 -4.47 3.68
N LEU A 252 -3.74 -5.29 2.71
CA LEU A 252 -3.59 -6.74 2.78
C LEU A 252 -2.12 -7.14 2.80
N VAL A 253 -1.30 -6.60 1.91
CA VAL A 253 0.15 -6.86 1.91
C VAL A 253 0.78 -6.45 3.24
N ALA A 254 0.45 -5.27 3.76
CA ALA A 254 0.94 -4.79 5.05
C ALA A 254 0.46 -5.68 6.21
N ALA A 255 -0.76 -6.21 6.16
CA ALA A 255 -1.27 -7.13 7.18
C ALA A 255 -0.49 -8.45 7.19
N PHE A 256 -0.15 -9.01 6.03
CA PHE A 256 0.68 -10.23 5.94
C PHE A 256 2.11 -10.03 6.48
N GLN A 257 2.62 -8.81 6.45
CA GLN A 257 3.93 -8.44 6.99
C GLN A 257 3.89 -8.08 8.49
N ALA A 258 2.75 -8.26 9.16
CA ALA A 258 2.60 -7.95 10.58
C ALA A 258 3.49 -8.86 11.45
N PHE A 259 4.44 -8.26 12.17
CA PHE A 259 5.41 -8.95 13.02
C PHE A 259 5.68 -8.16 14.30
N ASP A 260 6.12 -6.90 14.18
CA ASP A 260 6.68 -6.14 15.31
C ASP A 260 5.67 -5.93 16.44
N GLU A 261 4.44 -5.57 16.15
CA GLU A 261 3.38 -5.37 17.13
C GLU A 261 3.04 -6.69 17.86
N PHE A 262 2.98 -7.80 17.14
CA PHE A 262 2.71 -9.10 17.74
C PHE A 262 3.87 -9.57 18.62
N TYR A 263 5.09 -9.40 18.13
CA TYR A 263 6.30 -9.76 18.88
C TYR A 263 6.42 -8.98 20.19
N ASN A 264 6.12 -7.67 20.18
CA ASN A 264 6.28 -6.82 21.35
C ASN A 264 5.09 -6.89 22.33
N LEU A 265 3.85 -7.09 21.82
CA LEU A 265 2.64 -7.06 22.64
C LEU A 265 2.21 -8.43 23.14
N VAL A 266 2.20 -9.46 22.27
CA VAL A 266 1.53 -10.74 22.54
C VAL A 266 2.37 -11.97 22.21
N ARG A 267 3.68 -11.85 22.16
CA ARG A 267 4.62 -12.94 21.79
C ARG A 267 4.36 -14.25 22.52
N THR A 268 3.97 -14.17 23.80
CA THR A 268 3.75 -15.33 24.68
C THR A 268 2.40 -16.02 24.48
N ILE A 269 1.51 -15.46 23.66
CA ILE A 269 0.16 -15.99 23.46
C ILE A 269 0.11 -16.80 22.16
N PRO A 270 0.03 -18.14 22.22
CA PRO A 270 0.03 -18.98 21.02
C PRO A 270 -1.13 -18.67 20.06
N SER A 271 -2.34 -18.42 20.58
CA SER A 271 -3.54 -18.12 19.80
C SER A 271 -3.52 -16.76 19.10
N ALA A 272 -2.62 -15.86 19.50
CA ALA A 272 -2.44 -14.55 18.86
C ALA A 272 -1.24 -14.50 17.90
N ARG A 273 -0.55 -15.60 17.67
CA ARG A 273 0.69 -15.65 16.91
C ARG A 273 0.41 -15.70 15.40
N PRO A 274 0.77 -14.64 14.62
CA PRO A 274 0.60 -14.67 13.17
C PRO A 274 1.66 -15.55 12.49
N PRO A 275 1.48 -15.96 11.21
CA PRO A 275 2.39 -16.86 10.51
C PRO A 275 3.84 -16.39 10.47
N LEU A 276 4.08 -15.08 10.29
CA LEU A 276 5.43 -14.54 10.23
C LEU A 276 6.16 -14.69 11.57
N LEU A 277 5.46 -14.52 12.70
CA LEU A 277 6.03 -14.75 14.04
C LEU A 277 6.23 -16.25 14.31
N TYR A 278 5.36 -17.13 13.80
CA TYR A 278 5.53 -18.57 13.87
C TYR A 278 6.79 -19.00 13.10
N ILE A 279 6.98 -18.55 11.87
CA ILE A 279 8.15 -18.80 11.02
C ILE A 279 9.43 -18.29 11.68
N TYR A 280 9.38 -17.09 12.27
CA TYR A 280 10.50 -16.53 13.02
C TYR A 280 10.92 -17.45 14.19
N ASN A 281 9.96 -17.96 14.96
CA ASN A 281 10.26 -18.88 16.05
C ASN A 281 10.86 -20.21 15.55
N LEU A 282 10.34 -20.77 14.44
CA LEU A 282 10.91 -21.96 13.80
C LEU A 282 12.35 -21.71 13.35
N SER A 283 12.59 -20.64 12.59
CA SER A 283 13.89 -20.39 11.98
C SER A 283 14.95 -19.94 13.00
N PHE A 284 14.60 -19.04 13.95
CA PHE A 284 15.60 -18.38 14.79
C PHE A 284 15.61 -18.83 16.24
N GLN A 285 14.56 -19.50 16.72
CA GLN A 285 14.55 -20.04 18.10
C GLN A 285 14.70 -21.55 18.11
N GLN A 286 14.07 -22.27 17.18
CA GLN A 286 14.21 -23.71 17.01
C GLN A 286 15.33 -24.08 16.04
N LEU A 287 15.88 -23.10 15.32
CA LEU A 287 16.94 -23.26 14.32
C LEU A 287 16.58 -24.24 13.17
N ASP A 288 15.29 -24.44 12.90
CA ASP A 288 14.81 -25.27 11.78
C ASP A 288 14.63 -24.38 10.54
N TYR A 289 15.73 -24.19 9.81
CA TYR A 289 15.76 -23.33 8.61
C TYR A 289 15.01 -23.97 7.45
N GLY A 290 14.95 -25.30 7.36
CA GLY A 290 14.23 -26.01 6.32
C GLY A 290 12.73 -25.76 6.39
N LYS A 291 12.12 -26.05 7.57
CA LYS A 291 10.69 -25.78 7.80
C LYS A 291 10.37 -24.29 7.81
N GLY A 292 11.24 -23.46 8.37
CA GLY A 292 11.06 -22.02 8.35
C GLY A 292 11.01 -21.44 6.95
N SER A 293 11.91 -21.91 6.06
CA SER A 293 11.90 -21.56 4.64
C SER A 293 10.63 -22.03 3.95
N ALA A 294 10.21 -23.29 4.16
CA ALA A 294 8.95 -23.81 3.61
C ALA A 294 7.74 -22.96 4.05
N GLY A 295 7.68 -22.59 5.34
CA GLY A 295 6.66 -21.69 5.87
C GLY A 295 6.62 -20.33 5.20
N ALA A 296 7.79 -19.72 4.97
CA ALA A 296 7.89 -18.45 4.27
C ALA A 296 7.34 -18.53 2.83
N PHE A 297 7.63 -19.61 2.10
CA PHE A 297 7.08 -19.81 0.76
C PHE A 297 5.58 -20.09 0.77
N VAL A 298 5.05 -20.86 1.75
CA VAL A 298 3.61 -21.07 1.91
C VAL A 298 2.90 -19.75 2.14
N VAL A 299 3.37 -18.92 3.08
CA VAL A 299 2.78 -17.60 3.35
C VAL A 299 2.88 -16.70 2.12
N THR A 300 4.01 -16.70 1.43
CA THR A 300 4.17 -15.93 0.18
C THR A 300 3.15 -16.37 -0.89
N ALA A 301 2.95 -17.67 -1.06
CA ALA A 301 1.96 -18.21 -2.00
C ALA A 301 0.53 -17.77 -1.63
N VAL A 302 0.19 -17.76 -0.33
CA VAL A 302 -1.12 -17.26 0.16
C VAL A 302 -1.28 -15.78 -0.15
N VAL A 303 -0.25 -14.95 0.11
CA VAL A 303 -0.28 -13.50 -0.20
C VAL A 303 -0.51 -13.27 -1.70
N VAL A 304 0.24 -13.97 -2.55
CA VAL A 304 0.11 -13.87 -4.01
C VAL A 304 -1.28 -14.30 -4.46
N LEU A 305 -1.80 -15.41 -3.94
CA LEU A 305 -3.15 -15.87 -4.26
C LEU A 305 -4.22 -14.82 -3.88
N VAL A 306 -4.14 -14.29 -2.67
CA VAL A 306 -5.07 -13.24 -2.19
C VAL A 306 -4.98 -11.99 -3.06
N ALA A 307 -3.76 -11.54 -3.41
CA ALA A 307 -3.54 -10.40 -4.27
C ALA A 307 -4.10 -10.62 -5.70
N LEU A 308 -3.94 -11.82 -6.26
CA LEU A 308 -4.50 -12.18 -7.56
C LEU A 308 -6.03 -12.24 -7.53
N LEU A 309 -6.61 -12.84 -6.51
CA LEU A 309 -8.06 -12.86 -6.31
C LEU A 309 -8.61 -11.44 -6.20
N GLN A 310 -8.00 -10.61 -5.37
CA GLN A 310 -8.38 -9.22 -5.22
C GLN A 310 -8.29 -8.43 -6.54
N SER A 311 -7.20 -8.59 -7.31
CA SER A 311 -7.01 -7.91 -8.59
C SER A 311 -8.10 -8.30 -9.60
N ARG A 312 -8.55 -9.54 -9.57
CA ARG A 312 -9.63 -10.03 -10.43
C ARG A 312 -11.00 -9.46 -10.04
N PHE A 313 -11.28 -9.33 -8.73
CA PHE A 313 -12.57 -8.79 -8.24
C PHE A 313 -12.67 -7.27 -8.39
N PHE A 314 -11.60 -6.53 -8.21
CA PHE A 314 -11.59 -5.06 -8.27
C PHE A 314 -11.17 -4.49 -9.62
N GLY A 315 -10.88 -5.33 -10.63
CA GLY A 315 -10.74 -4.93 -12.04
C GLY A 315 -9.57 -4.00 -12.34
N PHE A 316 -8.36 -4.30 -11.84
CA PHE A 316 -7.16 -3.53 -12.20
C PHE A 316 -6.83 -3.52 -13.71
N GLY A 317 -7.49 -4.37 -14.53
CA GLY A 317 -7.35 -4.39 -15.99
C GLY A 317 -8.22 -3.42 -16.77
N ALA A 318 -9.29 -2.89 -16.17
CA ALA A 318 -10.27 -2.07 -16.90
C ALA A 318 -9.78 -0.64 -17.23
N ALA A 319 -8.75 -0.13 -16.51
CA ALA A 319 -8.20 1.20 -16.76
C ALA A 319 -7.29 1.26 -18.02
N ASP A 320 -6.72 0.15 -18.44
CA ASP A 320 -5.82 0.07 -19.62
C ASP A 320 -6.58 -0.14 -20.94
N GLU A 321 -7.76 -0.75 -20.90
CA GLU A 321 -8.58 -0.93 -22.12
C GLU A 321 -9.21 0.37 -22.62
N ALA A 322 -9.50 1.32 -21.74
CA ALA A 322 -10.01 2.64 -22.11
C ALA A 322 -8.97 3.52 -22.87
N LYS A 323 -7.69 3.14 -22.87
CA LYS A 323 -6.58 3.87 -23.50
C LYS A 323 -6.17 3.33 -24.87
N LYS A 324 -6.74 2.21 -25.35
CA LYS A 324 -6.50 1.77 -26.73
C LYS A 324 -7.33 2.65 -27.69
N PRO A 325 -6.70 3.55 -28.47
CA PRO A 325 -7.42 4.29 -29.49
C PRO A 325 -8.05 3.28 -30.45
N ARG A 326 -9.36 3.39 -30.66
CA ARG A 326 -10.10 2.63 -31.68
C ARG A 326 -9.39 2.80 -33.03
N ARG A 327 -8.60 1.82 -33.42
CA ARG A 327 -7.83 1.76 -34.68
C ARG A 327 -8.71 1.60 -35.94
N GLY A 328 -10.03 1.79 -35.79
CA GLY A 328 -11.02 1.57 -36.86
C GLY A 328 -11.52 2.80 -37.61
N ALA A 329 -11.31 4.02 -37.09
CA ALA A 329 -11.98 5.22 -37.69
C ALA A 329 -11.19 5.94 -38.80
N ARG A 330 -10.11 5.34 -39.33
CA ARG A 330 -9.27 6.00 -40.37
C ARG A 330 -9.44 5.40 -41.79
N LYS A 331 -10.35 4.46 -42.02
CA LYS A 331 -10.58 3.87 -43.36
C LYS A 331 -11.78 4.41 -44.11
N GLU A 332 -12.60 5.29 -43.51
CA GLU A 332 -13.80 5.80 -44.20
C GLU A 332 -13.71 7.27 -44.69
N ARG A 333 -12.53 7.89 -44.73
CA ARG A 333 -12.33 9.22 -45.33
C ARG A 333 -11.42 9.22 -46.56
N ALA A 334 -11.28 8.07 -47.23
CA ALA A 334 -10.52 7.96 -48.49
C ALA A 334 -11.26 7.07 -49.50
N SER A 335 -12.53 7.33 -49.68
CA SER A 335 -13.33 6.89 -50.85
C SER A 335 -14.24 8.02 -51.31
#